data_97ba6df167b07f8af2867a21e4654e47
#
_entry.id   97ba6df167b07f8af2867a21e4654e47
#
_cell.length_a   1.000
_cell.length_b   1.000
_cell.length_c   1.000
_cell.angle_alpha   90.00
_cell.angle_beta   90.00
_cell.angle_gamma   90.00
#
_symmetry.space_group_name_H-M   'P 1'
#
loop_
_entity.id
_entity.type
_entity.pdbx_description
1 polymer ?
#
loop_
_entity_poly.entity_id
_entity_poly.type
_entity_poly.pdbx_seq_one_letter_code
_entity_poly.pdbx_strand_id
1 'polypeptide(L)'
;ETVRKTLEPLLKGVTIEAVSVYDQNMIESKTFETNIIGQRIHAIERKGKYLLFMLDDYVMISHLRMEGKYFLTEPRKKYPHEHVVFHLNNNQTLIYHDVRKFGRFQLRTKTTYLLEKPLSNLGPEPKDADDKRIYKQLKNRHITVKQALLDQQVMAGLGNIYVDETLFRACIHPMKKTSSLTKKNVSDIIKHARDVLDHAVMLGGSTIRSYYATVGVDGKFQNELRVHTKKDQPCPVCQTNIIKIKVGGRGTYVCPKCQKK
;
A
#
# COMPACT_ATOMS: atom_id res chain seq x y z
N GLU A 1 -1.46 2.94 -5.93
CA GLU A 1 -2.14 3.42 -7.14
C GLU A 1 -1.21 4.31 -7.97
N THR A 2 -0.51 5.24 -7.37
CA THR A 2 0.46 6.11 -8.08
C THR A 2 1.48 5.28 -8.86
N VAL A 3 2.16 4.33 -8.22
CA VAL A 3 3.15 3.46 -8.88
C VAL A 3 2.51 2.68 -10.05
N ARG A 4 1.28 2.16 -9.87
CA ARG A 4 0.55 1.49 -10.94
C ARG A 4 0.36 2.41 -12.15
N LYS A 5 -0.22 3.61 -11.92
CA LYS A 5 -0.47 4.60 -12.98
C LYS A 5 0.80 5.03 -13.71
N THR A 6 1.95 5.04 -13.01
CA THR A 6 3.23 5.40 -13.61
C THR A 6 3.81 4.26 -14.45
N LEU A 7 3.74 3.02 -13.94
CA LEU A 7 4.35 1.87 -14.63
C LEU A 7 3.53 1.36 -15.80
N GLU A 8 2.21 1.37 -15.70
CA GLU A 8 1.34 0.75 -16.70
C GLU A 8 1.56 1.27 -18.13
N PRO A 9 1.56 2.59 -18.40
CA PRO A 9 1.78 3.10 -19.75
C PRO A 9 3.17 2.80 -20.29
N LEU A 10 4.16 2.59 -19.43
CA LEU A 10 5.56 2.33 -19.80
C LEU A 10 5.82 0.86 -20.10
N LEU A 11 5.04 -0.06 -19.51
CA LEU A 11 5.30 -1.50 -19.53
C LEU A 11 4.24 -2.29 -20.29
N LYS A 12 3.11 -1.70 -20.61
CA LYS A 12 2.05 -2.38 -21.37
C LYS A 12 2.54 -2.79 -22.77
N GLY A 13 2.39 -4.07 -23.08
CA GLY A 13 2.81 -4.66 -24.36
C GLY A 13 4.29 -5.11 -24.39
N VAL A 14 5.04 -4.83 -23.34
CA VAL A 14 6.46 -5.20 -23.24
C VAL A 14 6.60 -6.65 -22.77
N THR A 15 7.58 -7.38 -23.33
CA THR A 15 7.87 -8.78 -22.96
C THR A 15 9.11 -8.85 -22.07
N ILE A 16 9.07 -9.73 -21.07
CA ILE A 16 10.21 -10.01 -20.18
C ILE A 16 11.11 -11.06 -20.86
N GLU A 17 12.28 -10.66 -21.30
CA GLU A 17 13.24 -11.57 -21.98
C GLU A 17 14.13 -12.34 -21.01
N ALA A 18 14.47 -11.72 -19.88
CA ALA A 18 15.24 -12.36 -18.84
C ALA A 18 14.95 -11.73 -17.47
N VAL A 19 15.26 -12.44 -16.41
CA VAL A 19 15.20 -11.91 -15.05
C VAL A 19 16.44 -12.29 -14.27
N SER A 20 16.96 -11.35 -13.47
CA SER A 20 18.06 -11.60 -12.54
C SER A 20 17.57 -11.38 -11.13
N VAL A 21 17.59 -12.41 -10.30
CA VAL A 21 17.19 -12.36 -8.89
C VAL A 21 18.44 -12.43 -8.02
N TYR A 22 18.77 -11.32 -7.36
CA TYR A 22 19.96 -11.21 -6.49
C TYR A 22 19.64 -11.50 -5.02
N ASP A 23 18.37 -11.53 -4.63
CA ASP A 23 17.93 -11.94 -3.29
C ASP A 23 16.73 -12.91 -3.41
N GLN A 24 17.03 -14.19 -3.31
CA GLN A 24 16.05 -15.28 -3.47
C GLN A 24 14.95 -15.26 -2.41
N ASN A 25 15.17 -14.61 -1.25
CA ASN A 25 14.15 -14.47 -0.23
C ASN A 25 13.00 -13.53 -0.65
N MET A 26 13.16 -12.76 -1.71
CA MET A 26 12.10 -11.89 -2.24
C MET A 26 11.11 -12.63 -3.13
N ILE A 27 11.48 -13.77 -3.69
CA ILE A 27 10.60 -14.58 -4.53
C ILE A 27 10.09 -15.80 -3.76
N GLU A 28 8.84 -16.18 -4.03
CA GLU A 28 8.21 -17.30 -3.31
C GLU A 28 8.55 -18.67 -3.91
N SER A 29 8.69 -18.76 -5.24
CA SER A 29 8.88 -20.03 -5.94
C SER A 29 10.22 -20.08 -6.65
N LYS A 30 10.88 -21.25 -6.59
CA LYS A 30 12.10 -21.55 -7.38
C LYS A 30 11.85 -21.50 -8.89
N THR A 31 10.60 -21.68 -9.33
CA THR A 31 10.21 -21.60 -10.75
C THR A 31 9.86 -20.18 -11.20
N PHE A 32 9.98 -19.19 -10.32
CA PHE A 32 9.65 -17.80 -10.64
C PHE A 32 10.42 -17.32 -11.87
N GLU A 33 11.74 -17.51 -11.87
CA GLU A 33 12.63 -17.04 -12.96
C GLU A 33 12.30 -17.70 -14.29
N THR A 34 12.08 -19.02 -14.29
CA THR A 34 11.76 -19.77 -15.52
C THR A 34 10.39 -19.45 -16.08
N ASN A 35 9.38 -19.28 -15.22
CA ASN A 35 8.00 -19.09 -15.64
C ASN A 35 7.67 -17.66 -16.07
N ILE A 36 8.49 -16.69 -15.69
CA ILE A 36 8.25 -15.28 -16.04
C ILE A 36 8.90 -14.87 -17.36
N ILE A 37 9.92 -15.60 -17.80
CA ILE A 37 10.61 -15.34 -19.07
C ILE A 37 9.70 -15.63 -20.24
N GLY A 38 9.72 -14.76 -21.26
CA GLY A 38 8.86 -14.82 -22.44
C GLY A 38 7.47 -14.25 -22.26
N GLN A 39 7.07 -13.92 -21.04
CA GLN A 39 5.74 -13.40 -20.73
C GLN A 39 5.61 -11.92 -21.09
N ARG A 40 4.52 -11.55 -21.78
CA ARG A 40 4.17 -10.17 -22.10
C ARG A 40 3.34 -9.54 -21.00
N ILE A 41 3.59 -8.28 -20.67
CA ILE A 41 2.81 -7.48 -19.71
C ILE A 41 1.61 -6.86 -20.45
N HIS A 42 0.39 -7.30 -20.15
CA HIS A 42 -0.84 -6.79 -20.76
C HIS A 42 -1.40 -5.59 -20.02
N ALA A 43 -1.33 -5.60 -18.69
CA ALA A 43 -1.80 -4.53 -17.83
C ALA A 43 -1.08 -4.57 -16.48
N ILE A 44 -1.14 -3.47 -15.75
CA ILE A 44 -0.76 -3.44 -14.34
C ILE A 44 -1.98 -3.01 -13.53
N GLU A 45 -2.48 -3.92 -12.73
CA GLU A 45 -3.61 -3.71 -11.83
C GLU A 45 -3.13 -3.56 -10.38
N ARG A 46 -4.07 -3.28 -9.47
CA ARG A 46 -3.79 -3.17 -8.04
C ARG A 46 -4.94 -3.74 -7.23
N LYS A 47 -4.61 -4.48 -6.17
CA LYS A 47 -5.56 -4.88 -5.13
C LYS A 47 -4.94 -4.62 -3.75
N GLY A 48 -5.55 -3.77 -2.95
CA GLY A 48 -4.98 -3.31 -1.69
C GLY A 48 -3.62 -2.62 -1.89
N LYS A 49 -2.56 -3.21 -1.35
CA LYS A 49 -1.17 -2.74 -1.46
C LYS A 49 -0.33 -3.58 -2.42
N TYR A 50 -0.96 -4.45 -3.20
CA TYR A 50 -0.29 -5.31 -4.16
C TYR A 50 -0.42 -4.74 -5.57
N LEU A 51 0.68 -4.73 -6.33
CA LEU A 51 0.68 -4.53 -7.77
C LEU A 51 0.54 -5.90 -8.44
N LEU A 52 -0.28 -5.96 -9.46
CA LEU A 52 -0.60 -7.16 -10.21
C LEU A 52 -0.17 -6.92 -11.66
N PHE A 53 0.94 -7.52 -12.07
CA PHE A 53 1.37 -7.48 -13.47
C PHE A 53 0.67 -8.64 -14.18
N MET A 54 -0.28 -8.32 -15.04
CA MET A 54 -1.08 -9.27 -15.81
C MET A 54 -0.24 -9.72 -17.01
N LEU A 55 0.26 -10.95 -16.97
CA LEU A 55 1.12 -11.53 -18.01
C LEU A 55 0.31 -12.44 -18.94
N ASP A 56 0.95 -13.17 -19.87
CA ASP A 56 0.24 -14.08 -20.79
C ASP A 56 -0.47 -15.21 -20.02
N ASP A 57 0.25 -15.96 -19.21
CA ASP A 57 -0.26 -17.13 -18.47
C ASP A 57 -0.40 -16.89 -16.98
N TYR A 58 0.34 -15.92 -16.45
CA TYR A 58 0.49 -15.68 -15.03
C TYR A 58 0.06 -14.28 -14.63
N VAL A 59 -0.07 -14.10 -13.33
CA VAL A 59 -0.11 -12.79 -12.66
C VAL A 59 1.07 -12.71 -11.71
N MET A 60 2.00 -11.79 -11.97
CA MET A 60 3.05 -11.46 -11.03
C MET A 60 2.52 -10.50 -9.97
N ILE A 61 2.48 -10.95 -8.72
CA ILE A 61 2.01 -10.19 -7.56
C ILE A 61 3.22 -9.59 -6.86
N SER A 62 3.31 -8.27 -6.82
CA SER A 62 4.39 -7.53 -6.18
C SER A 62 3.90 -6.70 -5.01
N HIS A 63 4.59 -6.77 -3.87
CA HIS A 63 4.32 -5.95 -2.69
C HIS A 63 5.55 -5.13 -2.32
N LEU A 64 5.47 -3.82 -2.45
CA LEU A 64 6.57 -2.89 -2.21
C LEU A 64 6.99 -2.76 -0.73
N ARG A 65 6.11 -3.15 0.19
CA ARG A 65 6.32 -3.01 1.65
C ARG A 65 6.60 -1.56 2.04
N MET A 66 7.78 -1.29 2.65
CA MET A 66 8.06 0.02 3.24
C MET A 66 8.87 0.94 2.32
N GLU A 67 9.83 0.40 1.58
CA GLU A 67 10.81 1.18 0.82
C GLU A 67 11.05 0.66 -0.60
N GLY A 68 10.35 -0.41 -0.98
CA GLY A 68 10.47 -0.99 -2.32
C GLY A 68 10.06 -0.01 -3.41
N LYS A 69 10.86 0.07 -4.48
CA LYS A 69 10.69 0.99 -5.61
C LYS A 69 10.97 0.27 -6.91
N TYR A 70 10.36 0.77 -7.97
CA TYR A 70 10.71 0.38 -9.33
C TYR A 70 11.42 1.52 -10.06
N PHE A 71 12.42 1.17 -10.84
CA PHE A 71 13.09 2.07 -11.78
C PHE A 71 13.07 1.44 -13.17
N LEU A 72 12.77 2.22 -14.18
CA LEU A 72 12.90 1.85 -15.58
C LEU A 72 14.09 2.60 -16.16
N THR A 73 15.05 1.90 -16.73
CA THR A 73 16.31 2.48 -17.23
C THR A 73 16.85 1.67 -18.41
N GLU A 74 17.78 2.22 -19.15
CA GLU A 74 18.61 1.45 -20.06
C GLU A 74 19.46 0.43 -19.30
N PRO A 75 19.91 -0.67 -19.96
CA PRO A 75 20.80 -1.65 -19.37
C PRO A 75 22.09 -1.01 -18.84
N ARG A 76 22.40 -1.27 -17.61
CA ARG A 76 23.59 -0.72 -16.93
C ARG A 76 24.10 -1.66 -15.83
N LYS A 77 25.27 -1.35 -15.29
CA LYS A 77 25.81 -2.07 -14.13
C LYS A 77 24.85 -1.94 -12.93
N LYS A 78 24.73 -3.02 -12.16
CA LYS A 78 23.94 -3.09 -10.93
C LYS A 78 24.46 -2.10 -9.89
N TYR A 79 23.52 -1.42 -9.22
CA TYR A 79 23.79 -0.62 -8.03
C TYR A 79 23.37 -1.34 -6.74
N PRO A 80 23.86 -0.88 -5.56
CA PRO A 80 23.45 -1.41 -4.28
C PRO A 80 21.92 -1.41 -4.13
N HIS A 81 21.39 -2.43 -3.41
CA HIS A 81 19.97 -2.60 -3.09
C HIS A 81 19.03 -2.89 -4.28
N GLU A 82 19.55 -3.18 -5.45
CA GLU A 82 18.80 -3.73 -6.58
C GLU A 82 18.73 -5.25 -6.45
N HIS A 83 17.52 -5.79 -6.33
CA HIS A 83 17.33 -7.18 -5.92
C HIS A 83 16.65 -8.06 -6.97
N VAL A 84 15.74 -7.49 -7.76
CA VAL A 84 15.12 -8.17 -8.91
C VAL A 84 15.19 -7.25 -10.10
N VAL A 85 15.70 -7.75 -11.20
CA VAL A 85 15.94 -7.00 -12.44
C VAL A 85 15.33 -7.75 -13.60
N PHE A 86 14.35 -7.12 -14.26
CA PHE A 86 13.67 -7.66 -15.43
C PHE A 86 14.25 -7.01 -16.68
N HIS A 87 14.81 -7.79 -17.57
CA HIS A 87 15.30 -7.36 -18.88
C HIS A 87 14.15 -7.44 -19.88
N LEU A 88 13.92 -6.37 -20.62
CA LEU A 88 12.74 -6.19 -21.44
C LEU A 88 13.10 -6.15 -22.93
N ASN A 89 12.19 -6.60 -23.80
CA ASN A 89 12.41 -6.69 -25.26
C ASN A 89 12.53 -5.33 -25.98
N ASN A 90 12.30 -4.23 -25.28
CA ASN A 90 12.49 -2.87 -25.81
C ASN A 90 13.83 -2.26 -25.39
N ASN A 91 14.81 -3.10 -25.06
CA ASN A 91 16.13 -2.69 -24.57
C ASN A 91 16.11 -1.84 -23.29
N GLN A 92 15.07 -1.98 -22.48
CA GLN A 92 14.98 -1.36 -21.14
C GLN A 92 15.09 -2.42 -20.05
N THR A 93 15.34 -1.96 -18.85
CA THR A 93 15.45 -2.80 -17.66
C THR A 93 14.54 -2.23 -16.57
N LEU A 94 13.61 -3.06 -16.08
CA LEU A 94 12.78 -2.73 -14.91
C LEU A 94 13.47 -3.29 -13.66
N ILE A 95 13.87 -2.41 -12.77
CA ILE A 95 14.65 -2.73 -11.58
C ILE A 95 13.80 -2.56 -10.34
N TYR A 96 13.77 -3.58 -9.48
CA TYR A 96 13.23 -3.49 -8.14
C TYR A 96 14.34 -3.23 -7.12
N HIS A 97 14.23 -2.08 -6.45
CA HIS A 97 15.18 -1.61 -5.44
C HIS A 97 14.52 -1.57 -4.06
N ASP A 98 15.16 -2.11 -3.03
CA ASP A 98 14.65 -2.10 -1.65
C ASP A 98 15.79 -2.21 -0.62
N VAL A 99 16.12 -1.09 0.04
CA VAL A 99 17.19 -1.03 1.07
C VAL A 99 16.90 -2.02 2.21
N ARG A 100 15.63 -2.24 2.54
CA ARG A 100 15.21 -3.07 3.70
C ARG A 100 14.94 -4.53 3.35
N LYS A 101 14.90 -4.89 2.08
CA LYS A 101 14.67 -6.26 1.59
C LYS A 101 13.35 -6.89 2.06
N PHE A 102 12.30 -6.10 2.24
CA PHE A 102 10.99 -6.57 2.69
C PHE A 102 10.01 -6.86 1.56
N GLY A 103 10.30 -6.36 0.37
CA GLY A 103 9.51 -6.62 -0.82
C GLY A 103 9.32 -8.10 -1.10
N ARG A 104 8.23 -8.45 -1.76
CA ARG A 104 7.91 -9.85 -2.10
C ARG A 104 7.29 -9.94 -3.47
N PHE A 105 7.66 -11.01 -4.17
CA PHE A 105 7.14 -11.38 -5.47
C PHE A 105 6.56 -12.78 -5.42
N GLN A 106 5.41 -12.95 -6.04
CA GLN A 106 4.73 -14.22 -6.20
C GLN A 106 4.25 -14.34 -7.65
N LEU A 107 4.23 -15.54 -8.16
CA LEU A 107 3.68 -15.84 -9.48
C LEU A 107 2.51 -16.81 -9.30
N ARG A 108 1.36 -16.46 -9.85
CA ARG A 108 0.14 -17.28 -9.81
C ARG A 108 -0.46 -17.38 -11.20
N THR A 109 -1.17 -18.44 -11.48
CA THR A 109 -1.90 -18.55 -12.74
C THR A 109 -3.05 -17.54 -12.79
N LYS A 110 -3.47 -17.15 -13.99
CA LYS A 110 -4.62 -16.25 -14.18
C LYS A 110 -5.93 -16.80 -13.59
N THR A 111 -6.05 -18.12 -13.50
CA THR A 111 -7.25 -18.78 -12.98
C THR A 111 -7.33 -18.79 -11.45
N THR A 112 -6.20 -18.77 -10.75
CA THR A 112 -6.16 -18.99 -9.30
C THR A 112 -5.72 -17.80 -8.48
N TYR A 113 -5.10 -16.78 -9.07
CA TYR A 113 -4.45 -15.68 -8.34
C TYR A 113 -5.36 -14.95 -7.32
N LEU A 114 -6.66 -14.85 -7.59
CA LEU A 114 -7.62 -14.25 -6.65
C LEU A 114 -8.06 -15.19 -5.52
N LEU A 115 -7.94 -16.51 -5.75
CA LEU A 115 -8.36 -17.55 -4.82
C LEU A 115 -7.25 -17.94 -3.83
N GLU A 116 -6.02 -17.56 -4.14
CA GLU A 116 -4.86 -17.88 -3.32
C GLU A 116 -4.40 -16.67 -2.48
N LYS A 117 -3.69 -16.99 -1.37
CA LYS A 117 -3.01 -15.92 -0.61
C LYS A 117 -1.92 -15.28 -1.46
N PRO A 118 -1.69 -13.97 -1.30
CA PRO A 118 -2.26 -13.08 -0.28
C PRO A 118 -3.60 -12.45 -0.65
N LEU A 119 -4.04 -12.55 -1.91
CA LEU A 119 -5.18 -11.77 -2.42
C LEU A 119 -6.53 -12.26 -1.92
N SER A 120 -6.68 -13.58 -1.69
CA SER A 120 -7.93 -14.18 -1.19
C SER A 120 -8.30 -13.70 0.23
N ASN A 121 -7.30 -13.27 1.02
CA ASN A 121 -7.50 -12.79 2.39
C ASN A 121 -7.79 -11.30 2.50
N LEU A 122 -7.76 -10.54 1.41
CA LEU A 122 -7.98 -9.11 1.46
C LEU A 122 -9.46 -8.79 1.64
N GLY A 123 -9.73 -7.91 2.58
CA GLY A 123 -11.02 -7.25 2.71
C GLY A 123 -11.27 -6.27 1.55
N PRO A 124 -12.45 -5.64 1.53
CA PRO A 124 -12.77 -4.62 0.54
C PRO A 124 -11.85 -3.40 0.69
N GLU A 125 -11.61 -2.69 -0.40
CA GLU A 125 -11.05 -1.34 -0.33
C GLU A 125 -12.13 -0.35 0.16
N PRO A 126 -11.77 0.81 0.72
CA PRO A 126 -12.75 1.77 1.23
C PRO A 126 -13.83 2.16 0.21
N LYS A 127 -13.51 2.22 -1.08
CA LYS A 127 -14.46 2.54 -2.15
C LYS A 127 -15.54 1.45 -2.35
N ASP A 128 -15.22 0.19 -2.04
CA ASP A 128 -16.07 -0.98 -2.24
C ASP A 128 -16.61 -1.52 -0.90
N ALA A 129 -16.33 -0.81 0.22
CA ALA A 129 -16.71 -1.28 1.56
C ALA A 129 -18.21 -1.07 1.82
N ASP A 130 -18.86 -2.13 2.28
CA ASP A 130 -20.23 -2.10 2.80
C ASP A 130 -20.22 -1.80 4.29
N ASP A 131 -20.92 -0.73 4.70
CA ASP A 131 -20.96 -0.24 6.08
C ASP A 131 -21.48 -1.29 7.07
N LYS A 132 -22.51 -2.06 6.69
CA LYS A 132 -23.12 -3.07 7.57
C LYS A 132 -22.19 -4.24 7.79
N ARG A 133 -21.51 -4.69 6.73
CA ARG A 133 -20.53 -5.77 6.79
C ARG A 133 -19.33 -5.37 7.65
N ILE A 134 -18.74 -4.19 7.41
CA ILE A 134 -17.60 -3.70 8.19
C ILE A 134 -17.99 -3.48 9.65
N TYR A 135 -19.17 -2.89 9.92
CA TYR A 135 -19.67 -2.73 11.28
C TYR A 135 -19.76 -4.07 12.02
N LYS A 136 -20.39 -5.09 11.43
CA LYS A 136 -20.51 -6.44 12.03
C LYS A 136 -19.14 -7.04 12.29
N GLN A 137 -18.21 -6.93 11.35
CA GLN A 137 -16.85 -7.45 11.47
C GLN A 137 -16.06 -6.76 12.60
N LEU A 138 -16.20 -5.43 12.75
CA LEU A 138 -15.54 -4.66 13.81
C LEU A 138 -16.14 -4.95 15.19
N LYS A 139 -17.46 -5.07 15.30
CA LYS A 139 -18.16 -5.35 16.57
C LYS A 139 -17.71 -6.65 17.22
N ASN A 140 -17.38 -7.66 16.43
CA ASN A 140 -16.96 -8.99 16.92
C ASN A 140 -15.49 -9.03 17.32
N ARG A 141 -14.78 -7.90 17.30
CA ARG A 141 -13.37 -7.79 17.69
C ARG A 141 -13.22 -6.99 18.97
N HIS A 142 -12.25 -7.38 19.84
CA HIS A 142 -11.96 -6.68 21.09
C HIS A 142 -10.62 -5.94 21.05
N ILE A 143 -10.25 -5.43 19.89
CA ILE A 143 -9.01 -4.68 19.66
C ILE A 143 -9.30 -3.18 19.48
N THR A 144 -8.26 -2.37 19.36
CA THR A 144 -8.43 -0.94 19.08
C THR A 144 -8.83 -0.72 17.62
N VAL A 145 -9.57 0.36 17.34
CA VAL A 145 -9.98 0.71 15.98
C VAL A 145 -8.78 0.87 15.06
N LYS A 146 -7.68 1.44 15.54
CA LYS A 146 -6.45 1.55 14.73
C LYS A 146 -5.89 0.19 14.33
N GLN A 147 -5.81 -0.76 15.27
CA GLN A 147 -5.35 -2.11 14.97
C GLN A 147 -6.24 -2.80 13.93
N ALA A 148 -7.55 -2.64 14.07
CA ALA A 148 -8.52 -3.22 13.13
C ALA A 148 -8.38 -2.62 11.72
N LEU A 149 -8.20 -1.31 11.59
CA LEU A 149 -8.06 -0.64 10.29
C LEU A 149 -6.69 -0.92 9.61
N LEU A 150 -5.68 -1.31 10.36
CA LEU A 150 -4.39 -1.76 9.81
C LEU A 150 -4.44 -3.20 9.30
N ASP A 151 -5.45 -3.99 9.72
CA ASP A 151 -5.67 -5.34 9.25
C ASP A 151 -6.28 -5.31 7.84
N GLN A 152 -5.50 -5.75 6.86
CA GLN A 152 -5.90 -5.75 5.45
C GLN A 152 -7.08 -6.69 5.16
N GLN A 153 -7.45 -7.59 6.08
CA GLN A 153 -8.64 -8.44 5.97
C GLN A 153 -9.93 -7.67 6.32
N VAL A 154 -9.82 -6.62 7.12
CA VAL A 154 -10.95 -5.73 7.45
C VAL A 154 -11.19 -4.74 6.32
N MET A 155 -10.13 -4.01 5.97
CA MET A 155 -10.18 -2.99 4.93
C MET A 155 -8.81 -2.89 4.25
N ALA A 156 -8.74 -3.27 2.98
CA ALA A 156 -7.49 -3.28 2.25
C ALA A 156 -7.05 -1.86 1.82
N GLY A 157 -5.73 -1.66 1.74
CA GLY A 157 -5.14 -0.41 1.24
C GLY A 157 -4.65 0.55 2.33
N LEU A 158 -5.29 0.59 3.50
CA LEU A 158 -4.91 1.50 4.59
C LEU A 158 -3.57 1.13 5.23
N GLY A 159 -2.67 2.09 5.32
CA GLY A 159 -1.42 2.02 6.08
C GLY A 159 -1.42 2.94 7.29
N ASN A 160 -0.31 2.96 8.04
CA ASN A 160 -0.21 3.71 9.29
C ASN A 160 -0.54 5.21 9.13
N ILE A 161 -0.05 5.83 8.06
CA ILE A 161 -0.29 7.24 7.74
C ILE A 161 -1.79 7.47 7.52
N TYR A 162 -2.36 6.71 6.60
CA TYR A 162 -3.75 6.90 6.19
C TYR A 162 -4.75 6.53 7.29
N VAL A 163 -4.42 5.58 8.18
CA VAL A 163 -5.26 5.29 9.35
C VAL A 163 -5.27 6.45 10.35
N ASP A 164 -4.10 7.07 10.63
CA ASP A 164 -4.05 8.23 11.52
C ASP A 164 -4.88 9.40 10.95
N GLU A 165 -4.71 9.70 9.67
CA GLU A 165 -5.45 10.77 8.97
C GLU A 165 -6.96 10.50 8.89
N THR A 166 -7.34 9.24 8.63
CA THR A 166 -8.75 8.81 8.62
C THR A 166 -9.41 8.99 9.99
N LEU A 167 -8.77 8.49 11.04
CA LEU A 167 -9.31 8.57 12.40
C LEU A 167 -9.37 10.00 12.93
N PHE A 168 -8.42 10.85 12.54
CA PHE A 168 -8.47 12.27 12.86
C PHE A 168 -9.67 12.95 12.20
N ARG A 169 -9.91 12.73 10.90
CA ARG A 169 -11.06 13.29 10.17
C ARG A 169 -12.39 12.79 10.70
N ALA A 170 -12.44 11.51 11.11
CA ALA A 170 -13.62 10.92 11.74
C ALA A 170 -13.82 11.32 13.22
N CYS A 171 -12.92 12.10 13.82
CA CYS A 171 -12.93 12.49 15.23
C CYS A 171 -12.93 11.29 16.20
N ILE A 172 -12.31 10.16 15.83
CA ILE A 172 -12.29 8.92 16.60
C ILE A 172 -10.89 8.69 17.16
N HIS A 173 -10.80 8.45 18.48
CA HIS A 173 -9.53 8.15 19.14
C HIS A 173 -8.99 6.79 18.68
N PRO A 174 -7.71 6.66 18.28
CA PRO A 174 -7.15 5.43 17.75
C PRO A 174 -7.17 4.24 18.72
N MET A 175 -7.25 4.49 20.03
CA MET A 175 -7.39 3.46 21.07
C MET A 175 -8.85 3.09 21.40
N LYS A 176 -9.84 3.72 20.77
CA LYS A 176 -11.25 3.34 20.96
C LYS A 176 -11.44 1.87 20.60
N LYS A 177 -12.16 1.12 21.45
CA LYS A 177 -12.44 -0.31 21.19
C LYS A 177 -13.40 -0.47 20.03
N THR A 178 -13.13 -1.43 19.14
CA THR A 178 -14.01 -1.71 18.00
C THR A 178 -15.42 -2.05 18.43
N SER A 179 -15.58 -2.78 19.56
CA SER A 179 -16.89 -3.13 20.13
C SER A 179 -17.74 -1.92 20.57
N SER A 180 -17.13 -0.76 20.84
CA SER A 180 -17.84 0.47 21.23
C SER A 180 -18.19 1.39 20.05
N LEU A 181 -17.79 1.04 18.81
CA LEU A 181 -18.13 1.83 17.63
C LEU A 181 -19.62 1.75 17.33
N THR A 182 -20.20 2.89 16.97
CA THR A 182 -21.57 2.99 16.44
C THR A 182 -21.57 2.75 14.93
N LYS A 183 -22.75 2.49 14.34
CA LYS A 183 -22.91 2.41 12.87
C LYS A 183 -22.41 3.70 12.20
N LYS A 184 -22.77 4.86 12.78
CA LYS A 184 -22.29 6.16 12.29
C LYS A 184 -20.77 6.27 12.32
N ASN A 185 -20.12 5.85 13.41
CA ASN A 185 -18.64 5.86 13.45
C ASN A 185 -18.02 5.05 12.31
N VAL A 186 -18.58 3.89 11.98
CA VAL A 186 -18.08 3.05 10.90
C VAL A 186 -18.29 3.69 9.54
N SER A 187 -19.47 4.26 9.30
CA SER A 187 -19.75 5.00 8.07
C SER A 187 -18.80 6.20 7.89
N ASP A 188 -18.57 6.98 8.95
CA ASP A 188 -17.63 8.11 8.92
C ASP A 188 -16.19 7.63 8.66
N ILE A 189 -15.75 6.51 9.26
CA ILE A 189 -14.44 5.90 8.99
C ILE A 189 -14.30 5.53 7.51
N ILE A 190 -15.28 4.82 6.95
CA ILE A 190 -15.24 4.37 5.55
C ILE A 190 -15.19 5.57 4.61
N LYS A 191 -16.05 6.55 4.83
CA LYS A 191 -16.08 7.80 4.05
C LYS A 191 -14.71 8.49 4.08
N HIS A 192 -14.17 8.76 5.27
CA HIS A 192 -12.90 9.47 5.39
C HIS A 192 -11.70 8.64 4.95
N ALA A 193 -11.76 7.30 5.03
CA ALA A 193 -10.73 6.44 4.45
C ALA A 193 -10.69 6.57 2.93
N ARG A 194 -11.85 6.63 2.28
CA ARG A 194 -11.99 6.89 0.84
C ARG A 194 -11.41 8.25 0.49
N ASP A 195 -11.89 9.31 1.14
CA ASP A 195 -11.46 10.69 0.87
C ASP A 195 -9.94 10.85 1.02
N VAL A 196 -9.33 10.25 2.06
CA VAL A 196 -7.88 10.31 2.31
C VAL A 196 -7.10 9.59 1.22
N LEU A 197 -7.53 8.39 0.81
CA LEU A 197 -6.83 7.63 -0.22
C LEU A 197 -6.95 8.28 -1.60
N ASP A 198 -8.13 8.78 -1.96
CA ASP A 198 -8.36 9.46 -3.23
C ASP A 198 -7.54 10.75 -3.32
N HIS A 199 -7.53 11.55 -2.26
CA HIS A 199 -6.70 12.74 -2.17
C HIS A 199 -5.20 12.42 -2.24
N ALA A 200 -4.76 11.37 -1.55
CA ALA A 200 -3.37 10.93 -1.64
C ALA A 200 -2.97 10.49 -3.06
N VAL A 201 -3.86 9.81 -3.78
CA VAL A 201 -3.62 9.43 -5.19
C VAL A 201 -3.53 10.67 -6.10
N MET A 202 -4.40 11.66 -5.92
CA MET A 202 -4.37 12.91 -6.69
C MET A 202 -3.05 13.68 -6.50
N LEU A 203 -2.48 13.62 -5.29
CA LEU A 203 -1.21 14.28 -4.96
C LEU A 203 0.04 13.42 -5.23
N GLY A 204 -0.10 12.31 -5.95
CA GLY A 204 1.04 11.44 -6.29
C GLY A 204 1.56 10.58 -5.12
N GLY A 205 0.80 10.44 -4.02
CA GLY A 205 1.17 9.66 -2.84
C GLY A 205 1.97 10.44 -1.79
N SER A 206 2.45 9.73 -0.75
CA SER A 206 3.25 10.30 0.34
C SER A 206 4.71 9.91 0.19
N THR A 207 5.59 10.88 -0.03
CA THR A 207 7.04 10.68 0.02
C THR A 207 7.55 11.11 1.39
N ILE A 208 7.70 10.17 2.34
CA ILE A 208 8.34 10.44 3.62
C ILE A 208 9.78 9.89 3.55
N ARG A 209 10.73 10.79 3.35
CA ARG A 209 12.20 10.66 3.39
C ARG A 209 12.91 9.75 2.37
N SER A 210 12.27 8.84 1.64
CA SER A 210 13.05 7.94 0.77
C SER A 210 12.30 7.36 -0.43
N TYR A 211 11.10 7.79 -0.67
CA TYR A 211 10.33 7.35 -1.83
C TYR A 211 10.49 8.34 -2.97
N TYR A 212 11.61 8.31 -3.65
CA TYR A 212 11.65 8.83 -5.02
C TYR A 212 10.83 7.87 -5.86
N ALA A 213 9.66 8.31 -6.28
CA ALA A 213 8.80 7.50 -7.10
C ALA A 213 9.55 7.09 -8.38
N THR A 214 9.27 5.91 -8.83
CA THR A 214 9.58 5.44 -10.17
C THR A 214 9.38 6.59 -11.16
N VAL A 215 10.46 7.02 -11.81
CA VAL A 215 10.44 8.07 -12.85
C VAL A 215 9.76 9.39 -12.42
N GLY A 216 10.40 10.15 -11.53
CA GLY A 216 10.17 11.60 -11.43
C GLY A 216 8.88 12.11 -10.81
N VAL A 217 8.08 11.26 -10.13
CA VAL A 217 6.88 11.72 -9.42
C VAL A 217 7.15 11.79 -7.92
N ASP A 218 7.45 12.98 -7.41
CA ASP A 218 7.48 13.25 -5.98
C ASP A 218 6.05 13.36 -5.45
N GLY A 219 5.68 12.45 -4.55
CA GLY A 219 4.42 12.56 -3.83
C GLY A 219 4.36 13.87 -3.04
N LYS A 220 3.20 14.53 -3.03
CA LYS A 220 2.98 15.80 -2.30
C LYS A 220 2.03 15.63 -1.10
N PHE A 221 1.44 14.44 -0.90
CA PHE A 221 0.48 14.23 0.16
C PHE A 221 1.06 14.40 1.57
N GLN A 222 2.37 14.20 1.77
CA GLN A 222 3.03 14.49 3.06
C GLN A 222 2.86 15.95 3.53
N ASN A 223 2.65 16.89 2.60
CA ASN A 223 2.43 18.30 2.93
C ASN A 223 1.00 18.56 3.44
N GLU A 224 0.07 17.65 3.14
CA GLU A 224 -1.35 17.72 3.50
C GLU A 224 -1.70 16.93 4.78
N LEU A 225 -0.69 16.33 5.42
CA LEU A 225 -0.88 15.59 6.67
C LEU A 225 -1.35 16.53 7.79
N ARG A 226 -2.42 16.13 8.48
CA ARG A 226 -3.03 16.90 9.56
C ARG A 226 -2.52 16.49 10.93
N VAL A 227 -2.23 15.21 11.14
CA VAL A 227 -1.76 14.68 12.43
C VAL A 227 -0.51 13.80 12.30
N HIS A 228 -0.41 12.98 11.25
CA HIS A 228 0.73 12.07 11.11
C HIS A 228 2.02 12.88 10.96
N THR A 229 3.06 12.52 11.73
CA THR A 229 4.36 13.24 11.88
C THR A 229 4.31 14.62 12.55
N LYS A 230 3.14 15.10 12.98
CA LYS A 230 2.93 16.46 13.54
C LYS A 230 3.01 16.52 15.09
N LYS A 231 3.77 15.63 15.74
CA LYS A 231 3.95 15.66 17.20
C LYS A 231 4.38 17.06 17.64
N ASP A 232 3.78 17.55 18.74
CA ASP A 232 4.02 18.84 19.37
C ASP A 232 3.64 20.07 18.52
N GLN A 233 3.03 19.85 17.33
CA GLN A 233 2.49 20.91 16.50
C GLN A 233 1.01 21.16 16.84
N PRO A 234 0.49 22.39 16.65
CA PRO A 234 -0.91 22.70 16.91
C PRO A 234 -1.83 21.95 15.93
N CYS A 235 -2.90 21.42 16.47
CA CYS A 235 -3.97 20.79 15.69
C CYS A 235 -4.61 21.84 14.76
N PRO A 236 -4.78 21.54 13.46
CA PRO A 236 -5.35 22.50 12.50
C PRO A 236 -6.82 22.85 12.78
N VAL A 237 -7.50 22.12 13.67
CA VAL A 237 -8.92 22.35 14.01
C VAL A 237 -9.09 23.07 15.35
N CYS A 238 -8.34 22.68 16.39
CA CYS A 238 -8.58 23.16 17.75
C CYS A 238 -7.34 23.75 18.44
N GLN A 239 -6.23 23.86 17.77
CA GLN A 239 -4.94 24.39 18.21
C GLN A 239 -4.29 23.65 19.40
N THR A 240 -4.91 22.59 19.93
CA THR A 240 -4.31 21.73 20.94
C THR A 240 -3.13 20.94 20.34
N ASN A 241 -2.01 20.83 21.01
CA ASN A 241 -0.86 20.10 20.50
C ASN A 241 -1.17 18.64 20.22
N ILE A 242 -0.78 18.18 19.04
CA ILE A 242 -0.86 16.78 18.63
C ILE A 242 0.15 15.97 19.44
N ILE A 243 -0.29 14.86 20.00
CA ILE A 243 0.57 13.95 20.74
C ILE A 243 0.90 12.69 19.94
N LYS A 244 2.03 12.08 20.26
CA LYS A 244 2.42 10.77 19.73
C LYS A 244 2.26 9.72 20.80
N ILE A 245 1.47 8.69 20.54
CA ILE A 245 1.25 7.53 21.40
C ILE A 245 1.65 6.24 20.68
N LYS A 246 1.64 5.11 21.38
CA LYS A 246 1.88 3.78 20.80
C LYS A 246 0.58 2.97 20.84
N VAL A 247 0.12 2.48 19.69
CA VAL A 247 -1.08 1.64 19.57
C VAL A 247 -0.76 0.41 18.73
N GLY A 248 -0.93 -0.78 19.31
CA GLY A 248 -0.61 -2.04 18.63
C GLY A 248 0.82 -2.10 18.07
N GLY A 249 1.80 -1.60 18.83
CA GLY A 249 3.21 -1.56 18.41
C GLY A 249 3.55 -0.45 17.42
N ARG A 250 2.57 0.34 16.92
CA ARG A 250 2.76 1.39 15.93
C ARG A 250 2.75 2.79 16.52
N GLY A 251 3.68 3.65 16.10
CA GLY A 251 3.62 5.08 16.38
C GLY A 251 2.33 5.68 15.80
N THR A 252 1.62 6.44 16.61
CA THR A 252 0.26 6.93 16.33
C THR A 252 0.18 8.38 16.72
N TYR A 253 -0.32 9.22 15.84
CA TYR A 253 -0.46 10.65 16.07
C TYR A 253 -1.94 10.98 16.26
N VAL A 254 -2.26 11.75 17.31
CA VAL A 254 -3.64 12.00 17.72
C VAL A 254 -3.78 13.40 18.31
N CYS A 255 -4.88 14.07 17.98
CA CYS A 255 -5.31 15.27 18.71
C CYS A 255 -6.14 14.84 19.92
N PRO A 256 -5.70 15.08 21.17
CA PRO A 256 -6.41 14.61 22.37
C PRO A 256 -7.75 15.32 22.58
N LYS A 257 -7.96 16.50 22.01
CA LYS A 257 -9.20 17.27 22.11
C LYS A 257 -10.22 16.87 21.03
N CYS A 258 -9.81 16.75 19.77
CA CYS A 258 -10.72 16.42 18.67
C CYS A 258 -11.11 14.93 18.65
N GLN A 259 -10.20 14.03 19.02
CA GLN A 259 -10.40 12.60 18.97
C GLN A 259 -10.68 12.02 20.37
N LYS A 260 -11.96 11.89 20.70
CA LYS A 260 -12.39 11.37 22.01
C LYS A 260 -12.42 9.84 22.03
N LYS A 261 -12.06 9.25 23.18
CA LYS A 261 -12.17 7.80 23.44
C LYS A 261 -13.61 7.31 23.43
#